data_606b815bbb8f03f325bfe55b5ae1c4e1
#
_entry.id   606b815bbb8f03f325bfe55b5ae1c4e1
#
_cell.length_a   1.000
_cell.length_b   1.000
_cell.length_c   1.000
_cell.angle_alpha   90.00
_cell.angle_beta   90.00
_cell.angle_gamma   90.00
#
_symmetry.space_group_name_H-M   'P 1'
#
loop_
_entity.id
_entity.type
_entity.pdbx_description
1 polymer ?
#
loop_
_entity_poly.entity_id
_entity_poly.type
_entity_poly.pdbx_seq_one_letter_code
_entity_poly.pdbx_strand_id
1 'polypeptide(L)'
;MAKPSPREFSTQIVDGVDRTPSRAMLRAVGFTDADFKKSVVGIASTWAMITPCNMHINKLADEAEKGINAAGGKAVQFNTITVSDGIPMGSAGMHYSLVSREVIADSIETVVGAQGFDGFVAIGGCDKNMPGCVIAIARLNRPAVFVYGGTIM
;
A
#
# COMPACT_ATOMS: atom_id res chain seq x y z
N MET A 1 22.20 -12.83 -17.41
CA MET A 1 21.71 -11.86 -16.42
C MET A 1 21.23 -12.64 -15.20
N ALA A 2 21.67 -12.28 -13.99
CA ALA A 2 21.15 -12.89 -12.76
C ALA A 2 19.66 -12.62 -12.64
N LYS A 3 18.89 -13.62 -12.19
CA LYS A 3 17.46 -13.44 -11.91
C LYS A 3 17.34 -12.36 -10.81
N PRO A 4 16.50 -11.32 -10.97
CA PRO A 4 16.33 -10.33 -9.91
C PRO A 4 15.91 -11.03 -8.61
N SER A 5 16.52 -10.60 -7.51
CA SER A 5 16.15 -11.11 -6.19
C SER A 5 14.72 -10.68 -5.87
N PRO A 6 13.85 -11.60 -5.41
CA PRO A 6 12.50 -11.22 -4.95
C PRO A 6 12.52 -10.34 -3.70
N ARG A 7 13.70 -10.12 -3.09
CA ARG A 7 13.96 -9.29 -1.91
C ARG A 7 14.94 -8.15 -2.23
N GLU A 8 14.68 -7.41 -3.28
CA GLU A 8 15.60 -6.36 -3.74
C GLU A 8 15.68 -5.16 -2.76
N PHE A 9 14.55 -4.76 -2.21
CA PHE A 9 14.43 -3.57 -1.36
C PHE A 9 14.42 -3.92 0.13
N SER A 10 13.71 -4.98 0.53
CA SER A 10 13.62 -5.37 1.93
C SER A 10 14.96 -5.78 2.53
N THR A 11 15.89 -6.31 1.74
CA THR A 11 17.25 -6.63 2.20
C THR A 11 17.97 -5.42 2.78
N GLN A 12 17.75 -4.24 2.22
CA GLN A 12 18.35 -2.98 2.69
C GLN A 12 17.84 -2.56 4.07
N ILE A 13 16.67 -3.06 4.46
CA ILE A 13 16.01 -2.74 5.74
C ILE A 13 16.29 -3.79 6.81
N VAL A 14 16.40 -5.07 6.45
CA VAL A 14 16.44 -6.15 7.44
C VAL A 14 17.71 -6.99 7.45
N ASP A 15 18.54 -6.99 6.42
CA ASP A 15 19.72 -7.85 6.34
C ASP A 15 20.97 -7.17 6.91
N GLY A 16 21.85 -7.96 7.52
CA GLY A 16 23.10 -7.49 8.11
C GLY A 16 22.98 -7.09 9.60
N VAL A 17 24.13 -6.98 10.26
CA VAL A 17 24.24 -6.65 11.69
C VAL A 17 23.74 -5.21 11.94
N ASP A 18 24.07 -4.28 11.06
CA ASP A 18 23.69 -2.87 11.18
C ASP A 18 22.18 -2.64 11.12
N ARG A 19 21.40 -3.64 10.69
CA ARG A 19 19.93 -3.61 10.63
C ARG A 19 19.27 -4.24 11.85
N THR A 20 20.02 -4.52 12.90
CA THR A 20 19.47 -5.02 14.17
C THR A 20 18.42 -4.09 14.78
N PRO A 21 18.61 -2.76 14.83
CA PRO A 21 17.57 -1.85 15.32
C PRO A 21 16.29 -1.90 14.48
N SER A 22 16.41 -1.96 13.18
CA SER A 22 15.28 -2.06 12.26
C SER A 22 14.48 -3.35 12.52
N ARG A 23 15.17 -4.50 12.66
CA ARG A 23 14.50 -5.76 13.00
C ARG A 23 13.84 -5.73 14.37
N ALA A 24 14.43 -5.05 15.36
CA ALA A 24 13.82 -4.89 16.67
C ALA A 24 12.48 -4.13 16.58
N MET A 25 12.42 -3.05 15.81
CA MET A 25 11.18 -2.31 15.57
C MET A 25 10.13 -3.16 14.83
N LEU A 26 10.54 -3.92 13.82
CA LEU A 26 9.64 -4.80 13.07
C LEU A 26 9.10 -5.95 13.94
N ARG A 27 9.85 -6.44 14.92
CA ARG A 27 9.35 -7.42 15.90
C ARG A 27 8.20 -6.87 16.74
N ALA A 28 8.22 -5.59 17.07
CA ALA A 28 7.14 -4.94 17.82
C ALA A 28 5.81 -4.95 17.06
N VAL A 29 5.84 -5.06 15.73
CA VAL A 29 4.66 -5.18 14.88
C VAL A 29 4.45 -6.62 14.35
N GLY A 30 5.04 -7.60 15.01
CA GLY A 30 4.75 -9.02 14.79
C GLY A 30 5.61 -9.73 13.73
N PHE A 31 6.75 -9.16 13.31
CA PHE A 31 7.68 -9.89 12.46
C PHE A 31 8.45 -10.96 13.25
N THR A 32 8.56 -12.12 12.66
CA THR A 32 9.37 -13.25 13.18
C THR A 32 10.68 -13.39 12.40
N ASP A 33 11.59 -14.24 12.89
CA ASP A 33 12.85 -14.55 12.18
C ASP A 33 12.61 -15.13 10.77
N ALA A 34 11.54 -15.88 10.62
CA ALA A 34 11.16 -16.42 9.32
C ALA A 34 10.69 -15.31 8.35
N ASP A 35 10.04 -14.25 8.86
CA ASP A 35 9.52 -13.16 8.04
C ASP A 35 10.65 -12.29 7.46
N PHE A 36 11.77 -12.15 8.17
CA PHE A 36 12.94 -11.43 7.65
C PHE A 36 13.58 -12.10 6.42
N LYS A 37 13.20 -13.32 6.09
CA LYS A 37 13.67 -14.05 4.91
C LYS A 37 12.70 -14.02 3.73
N LYS A 38 11.52 -13.41 3.91
CA LYS A 38 10.47 -13.31 2.91
C LYS A 38 10.54 -11.97 2.18
N SER A 39 10.01 -11.90 0.97
CA SER A 39 9.68 -10.62 0.32
C SER A 39 8.63 -9.90 1.13
N VAL A 40 8.83 -8.62 1.39
CA VAL A 40 7.85 -7.78 2.09
C VAL A 40 6.97 -7.09 1.06
N VAL A 41 5.67 -7.35 1.14
CA VAL A 41 4.68 -6.82 0.19
C VAL A 41 3.72 -5.89 0.93
N GLY A 42 3.70 -4.63 0.52
CA GLY A 42 2.78 -3.62 1.05
C GLY A 42 1.36 -3.83 0.54
N ILE A 43 0.36 -3.47 1.33
CA ILE A 43 -1.02 -3.34 0.90
C ILE A 43 -1.45 -1.91 1.18
N ALA A 44 -1.49 -1.09 0.13
CA ALA A 44 -1.93 0.29 0.19
C ALA A 44 -3.46 0.33 0.12
N SER A 45 -4.11 0.47 1.25
CA SER A 45 -5.56 0.56 1.37
C SER A 45 -6.01 2.02 1.28
N THR A 46 -7.03 2.28 0.48
CA THR A 46 -7.73 3.58 0.45
C THR A 46 -9.04 3.53 1.24
N TRP A 47 -9.12 2.68 2.24
CA TRP A 47 -10.30 2.57 3.09
C TRP A 47 -10.59 3.89 3.81
N ALA A 48 -11.87 4.25 3.84
CA ALA A 48 -12.39 5.30 4.70
C ALA A 48 -13.87 5.04 4.96
N MET A 49 -14.28 5.17 6.21
CA MET A 49 -15.67 4.96 6.61
C MET A 49 -16.62 5.97 5.97
N ILE A 50 -16.16 7.22 5.74
CA ILE A 50 -16.98 8.30 5.17
C ILE A 50 -17.14 8.19 3.64
N THR A 51 -16.32 7.41 2.95
CA THR A 51 -16.37 7.32 1.49
C THR A 51 -17.12 6.07 1.05
N PRO A 52 -18.34 6.18 0.49
CA PRO A 52 -19.17 5.03 0.16
C PRO A 52 -18.50 4.00 -0.76
N CYS A 53 -17.68 4.46 -1.71
CA CYS A 53 -16.92 3.58 -2.60
C CYS A 53 -15.79 2.82 -1.90
N ASN A 54 -15.40 3.24 -0.70
CA ASN A 54 -14.19 2.75 -0.02
C ASN A 54 -14.46 2.11 1.33
N MET A 55 -15.69 2.16 1.83
CA MET A 55 -16.04 1.68 3.18
C MET A 55 -15.83 0.17 3.41
N HIS A 56 -15.68 -0.59 2.34
CA HIS A 56 -15.46 -2.04 2.39
C HIS A 56 -14.03 -2.46 2.02
N ILE A 57 -13.18 -1.52 1.60
CA ILE A 57 -11.82 -1.83 1.10
C ILE A 57 -10.93 -2.48 2.17
N ASN A 58 -11.18 -2.23 3.45
CA ASN A 58 -10.50 -2.93 4.53
C ASN A 58 -10.66 -4.45 4.45
N LYS A 59 -11.85 -4.95 4.08
CA LYS A 59 -12.10 -6.39 3.90
C LYS A 59 -11.31 -6.95 2.73
N LEU A 60 -11.16 -6.18 1.64
CA LEU A 60 -10.34 -6.57 0.49
C LEU A 60 -8.85 -6.58 0.86
N ALA A 61 -8.41 -5.63 1.69
CA ALA A 61 -7.05 -5.60 2.19
C ALA A 61 -6.74 -6.82 3.06
N ASP A 62 -7.68 -7.27 3.91
CA ASP A 62 -7.54 -8.48 4.71
C ASP A 62 -7.42 -9.75 3.83
N GLU A 63 -8.19 -9.84 2.76
CA GLU A 63 -8.07 -10.96 1.82
C GLU A 63 -6.76 -10.92 1.02
N ALA A 64 -6.31 -9.73 0.63
CA ALA A 64 -5.00 -9.56 -0.02
C ALA A 64 -3.86 -9.99 0.91
N GLU A 65 -3.94 -9.66 2.20
CA GLU A 65 -2.97 -10.10 3.22
C GLU A 65 -2.90 -11.63 3.31
N LYS A 66 -4.05 -12.29 3.39
CA LYS A 66 -4.11 -13.77 3.39
C LYS A 66 -3.47 -14.36 2.15
N GLY A 67 -3.77 -13.80 0.97
CA GLY A 67 -3.22 -14.27 -0.31
C GLY A 67 -1.69 -14.11 -0.37
N ILE A 68 -1.15 -12.96 0.02
CA ILE A 68 0.30 -12.72 0.03
C ILE A 68 1.01 -13.67 0.99
N ASN A 69 0.47 -13.82 2.20
CA ASN A 69 1.06 -14.72 3.20
C ASN A 69 1.00 -16.18 2.75
N ALA A 70 -0.09 -16.61 2.13
CA ALA A 70 -0.24 -17.96 1.56
C ALA A 70 0.75 -18.22 0.39
N ALA A 71 1.09 -17.17 -0.37
CA ALA A 71 2.10 -17.25 -1.43
C ALA A 71 3.55 -17.20 -0.91
N GLY A 72 3.76 -17.15 0.42
CA GLY A 72 5.08 -17.16 1.04
C GLY A 72 5.73 -15.79 1.20
N GLY A 73 5.04 -14.70 0.92
CA GLY A 73 5.44 -13.33 1.23
C GLY A 73 5.20 -12.96 2.69
N LYS A 74 5.59 -11.75 3.07
CA LYS A 74 5.16 -11.09 4.30
C LYS A 74 4.33 -9.86 3.93
N ALA A 75 3.04 -9.94 4.17
CA ALA A 75 2.13 -8.82 3.93
C ALA A 75 2.23 -7.77 5.04
N VAL A 76 2.12 -6.49 4.66
CA VAL A 76 2.03 -5.36 5.58
C VAL A 76 0.97 -4.39 5.07
N GLN A 77 -0.10 -4.22 5.82
CA GLN A 77 -1.14 -3.26 5.48
C GLN A 77 -0.76 -1.85 5.95
N PHE A 78 -1.09 -0.85 5.14
CA PHE A 78 -1.10 0.55 5.52
C PHE A 78 -2.22 1.27 4.79
N ASN A 79 -2.62 2.43 5.29
CA ASN A 79 -3.71 3.20 4.73
C ASN A 79 -3.22 4.54 4.17
N THR A 80 -3.78 4.96 3.05
CA THR A 80 -3.67 6.32 2.54
C THR A 80 -5.02 7.03 2.64
N ILE A 81 -5.03 8.32 2.40
CA ILE A 81 -6.27 9.10 2.41
C ILE A 81 -7.18 8.75 1.23
N THR A 82 -8.44 9.11 1.36
CA THR A 82 -9.39 9.14 0.24
C THR A 82 -10.37 10.29 0.40
N VAL A 83 -10.86 10.80 -0.73
CA VAL A 83 -11.91 11.81 -0.81
C VAL A 83 -13.01 11.28 -1.72
N SER A 84 -14.27 11.45 -1.33
CA SER A 84 -15.42 11.17 -2.18
C SER A 84 -15.86 12.43 -2.88
N ASP A 85 -15.77 12.47 -4.19
CA ASP A 85 -16.20 13.64 -4.98
C ASP A 85 -17.70 13.94 -4.83
N GLY A 86 -18.49 12.90 -4.63
CA GLY A 86 -19.94 13.04 -4.47
C GLY A 86 -20.38 13.75 -3.18
N ILE A 87 -19.53 13.78 -2.15
CA ILE A 87 -19.86 14.43 -0.87
C ILE A 87 -19.64 15.96 -0.96
N PRO A 88 -18.48 16.48 -1.42
CA PRO A 88 -18.23 17.91 -1.46
C PRO A 88 -18.76 18.59 -2.73
N MET A 89 -19.44 17.88 -3.63
CA MET A 89 -19.93 18.43 -4.88
C MET A 89 -20.77 19.70 -4.64
N GLY A 90 -20.45 20.76 -5.40
CA GLY A 90 -21.12 22.06 -5.25
C GLY A 90 -20.66 22.91 -4.06
N SER A 91 -19.69 22.45 -3.29
CA SER A 91 -19.08 23.21 -2.17
C SER A 91 -17.62 23.55 -2.41
N ALA A 92 -17.05 24.42 -1.57
CA ALA A 92 -15.62 24.72 -1.58
C ALA A 92 -14.74 23.47 -1.34
N GLY A 93 -15.26 22.44 -0.67
CA GLY A 93 -14.59 21.18 -0.45
C GLY A 93 -14.20 20.43 -1.72
N MET A 94 -14.90 20.71 -2.84
CA MET A 94 -14.58 20.08 -4.12
C MET A 94 -13.18 20.45 -4.66
N HIS A 95 -12.61 21.58 -4.23
CA HIS A 95 -11.23 21.95 -4.59
C HIS A 95 -10.17 20.95 -4.11
N TYR A 96 -10.48 20.17 -3.06
CA TYR A 96 -9.58 19.13 -2.55
C TYR A 96 -9.64 17.83 -3.34
N SER A 97 -10.65 17.62 -4.17
CA SER A 97 -10.82 16.38 -4.94
C SER A 97 -9.60 16.07 -5.82
N LEU A 98 -9.28 16.95 -6.75
CA LEU A 98 -8.17 16.71 -7.68
C LEU A 98 -6.81 16.64 -6.96
N VAL A 99 -6.59 17.49 -5.97
CA VAL A 99 -5.36 17.52 -5.16
C VAL A 99 -5.16 16.21 -4.41
N SER A 100 -6.23 15.56 -3.96
CA SER A 100 -6.13 14.29 -3.22
C SER A 100 -5.44 13.20 -4.01
N ARG A 101 -5.53 13.20 -5.33
CA ARG A 101 -4.85 12.25 -6.22
C ARG A 101 -3.33 12.26 -6.02
N GLU A 102 -2.71 13.45 -5.98
CA GLU A 102 -1.27 13.60 -5.77
C GLU A 102 -0.88 13.21 -4.35
N VAL A 103 -1.65 13.63 -3.36
CA VAL A 103 -1.39 13.27 -1.95
C VAL A 103 -1.45 11.75 -1.73
N ILE A 104 -2.40 11.07 -2.37
CA ILE A 104 -2.50 9.61 -2.35
C ILE A 104 -1.25 8.97 -2.96
N ALA A 105 -0.86 9.43 -4.15
CA ALA A 105 0.33 8.93 -4.84
C ALA A 105 1.58 9.13 -3.99
N ASP A 106 1.79 10.34 -3.46
CA ASP A 106 2.94 10.70 -2.63
C ASP A 106 2.99 9.88 -1.33
N SER A 107 1.84 9.66 -0.69
CA SER A 107 1.77 8.87 0.54
C SER A 107 2.14 7.40 0.31
N ILE A 108 1.65 6.80 -0.77
CA ILE A 108 1.99 5.42 -1.14
C ILE A 108 3.48 5.31 -1.48
N GLU A 109 3.99 6.21 -2.30
CA GLU A 109 5.40 6.26 -2.69
C GLU A 109 6.31 6.40 -1.47
N THR A 110 5.95 7.30 -0.55
CA THR A 110 6.68 7.53 0.70
C THR A 110 6.75 6.27 1.56
N VAL A 111 5.62 5.62 1.80
CA VAL A 111 5.58 4.43 2.67
C VAL A 111 6.32 3.26 2.03
N VAL A 112 6.01 2.94 0.77
CA VAL A 112 6.63 1.82 0.05
C VAL A 112 8.14 2.02 -0.10
N GLY A 113 8.57 3.26 -0.37
CA GLY A 113 9.98 3.61 -0.48
C GLY A 113 10.70 3.53 0.86
N ALA A 114 10.21 4.23 1.88
CA ALA A 114 10.86 4.32 3.19
C ALA A 114 10.92 2.97 3.92
N GLN A 115 9.88 2.14 3.82
CA GLN A 115 9.82 0.84 4.48
C GLN A 115 10.46 -0.30 3.67
N GLY A 116 10.95 0.00 2.45
CA GLY A 116 11.66 -0.96 1.62
C GLY A 116 10.81 -2.16 1.19
N PHE A 117 9.55 -1.94 0.83
CA PHE A 117 8.70 -3.02 0.33
C PHE A 117 9.16 -3.48 -1.06
N ASP A 118 9.24 -4.77 -1.28
CA ASP A 118 9.70 -5.38 -2.54
C ASP A 118 8.65 -5.27 -3.65
N GLY A 119 7.39 -5.14 -3.26
CA GLY A 119 6.26 -4.92 -4.14
C GLY A 119 5.04 -4.49 -3.33
N PHE A 120 3.93 -4.21 -3.98
CA PHE A 120 2.71 -3.84 -3.25
C PHE A 120 1.42 -4.09 -4.03
N VAL A 121 0.34 -4.20 -3.29
CA VAL A 121 -1.03 -4.19 -3.79
C VAL A 121 -1.66 -2.85 -3.44
N ALA A 122 -2.18 -2.12 -4.41
CA ALA A 122 -2.91 -0.89 -4.18
C ALA A 122 -4.42 -1.13 -4.43
N ILE A 123 -5.26 -0.78 -3.47
CA ILE A 123 -6.70 -1.01 -3.54
C ILE A 123 -7.42 0.34 -3.51
N GLY A 124 -8.11 0.67 -4.58
CA GLY A 124 -8.84 1.93 -4.73
C GLY A 124 -10.24 1.73 -5.27
N GLY A 125 -11.19 2.58 -4.88
CA GLY A 125 -12.60 2.44 -5.26
C GLY A 125 -13.27 3.76 -5.67
N CYS A 126 -12.68 4.91 -5.41
CA CYS A 126 -13.26 6.21 -5.70
C CYS A 126 -12.46 6.98 -6.75
N ASP A 127 -13.06 8.03 -7.29
CA ASP A 127 -12.66 8.74 -8.51
C ASP A 127 -11.17 9.16 -8.54
N LYS A 128 -10.65 9.73 -7.47
CA LYS A 128 -9.28 10.24 -7.43
C LYS A 128 -8.28 9.25 -6.80
N ASN A 129 -8.72 8.32 -5.99
CA ASN A 129 -7.79 7.36 -5.39
C ASN A 129 -7.35 6.26 -6.37
N MET A 130 -8.18 5.89 -7.35
CA MET A 130 -7.76 4.97 -8.40
C MET A 130 -6.57 5.51 -9.20
N PRO A 131 -6.65 6.70 -9.83
CA PRO A 131 -5.49 7.25 -10.54
C PRO A 131 -4.32 7.57 -9.59
N GLY A 132 -4.55 7.98 -8.35
CA GLY A 132 -3.50 8.16 -7.35
C GLY A 132 -2.69 6.89 -7.10
N CYS A 133 -3.36 5.76 -6.94
CA CYS A 133 -2.71 4.45 -6.83
C CYS A 133 -1.86 4.11 -8.08
N VAL A 134 -2.42 4.34 -9.28
CA VAL A 134 -1.71 4.05 -10.53
C VAL A 134 -0.49 4.95 -10.73
N ILE A 135 -0.58 6.22 -10.36
CA ILE A 135 0.56 7.15 -10.36
C ILE A 135 1.69 6.64 -9.45
N ALA A 136 1.35 6.21 -8.22
CA ALA A 136 2.33 5.64 -7.30
C ALA A 136 2.99 4.38 -7.88
N ILE A 137 2.21 3.49 -8.50
CA ILE A 137 2.73 2.30 -9.18
C ILE A 137 3.75 2.67 -10.25
N ALA A 138 3.41 3.65 -11.10
CA ALA A 138 4.29 4.09 -12.17
C ALA A 138 5.58 4.76 -11.65
N ARG A 139 5.49 5.59 -10.61
CA ARG A 139 6.65 6.27 -10.02
C ARG A 139 7.60 5.33 -9.32
N LEU A 140 7.07 4.38 -8.54
CA LEU A 140 7.87 3.42 -7.79
C LEU A 140 8.56 2.40 -8.68
N ASN A 141 7.99 2.06 -9.82
CA ASN A 141 8.51 1.06 -10.75
C ASN A 141 8.91 -0.27 -10.05
N ARG A 142 8.09 -0.70 -9.10
CA ARG A 142 8.23 -1.99 -8.38
C ARG A 142 7.10 -2.93 -8.80
N PRO A 143 7.26 -4.25 -8.61
CA PRO A 143 6.17 -5.19 -8.81
C PRO A 143 4.91 -4.75 -8.04
N ALA A 144 3.82 -4.52 -8.75
CA ALA A 144 2.60 -4.04 -8.12
C ALA A 144 1.36 -4.56 -8.83
N VAL A 145 0.26 -4.64 -8.06
CA VAL A 145 -1.07 -4.98 -8.57
C VAL A 145 -2.03 -3.88 -8.10
N PHE A 146 -2.82 -3.35 -9.02
CA PHE A 146 -3.95 -2.50 -8.68
C PHE A 146 -5.22 -3.33 -8.61
N VAL A 147 -5.97 -3.18 -7.53
CA VAL A 147 -7.27 -3.82 -7.32
C VAL A 147 -8.34 -2.75 -7.27
N TYR A 148 -9.30 -2.85 -8.20
CA TYR A 148 -10.49 -2.00 -8.15
C TYR A 148 -11.46 -2.52 -7.08
N GLY A 149 -11.79 -1.67 -6.12
CA GLY A 149 -12.64 -2.02 -4.98
C GLY A 149 -14.12 -2.20 -5.31
N GLY A 150 -14.54 -1.91 -6.54
CA GLY A 150 -15.93 -2.00 -6.96
C GLY A 150 -16.69 -0.68 -6.87
N THR A 151 -17.99 -0.75 -7.12
CA THR A 151 -18.91 0.40 -7.05
C THR A 151 -19.40 0.65 -5.62
N ILE A 152 -20.14 1.73 -5.43
CA ILE A 152 -20.89 2.00 -4.20
C ILE A 152 -21.85 0.83 -3.93
N MET A 153 -21.84 0.34 -2.72
CA MET A 153 -22.76 -0.69 -2.24
C MET A 153 -24.07 -0.09 -1.74
#